data_7c2c318e8f0cb8e353792f1b64502051
#
_entry.id   7c2c318e8f0cb8e353792f1b64502051
#
_cell.length_a   1.000
_cell.length_b   1.000
_cell.length_c   1.000
_cell.angle_alpha   90.00
_cell.angle_beta   90.00
_cell.angle_gamma   90.00
#
_symmetry.space_group_name_H-M   'P 1'
#
loop_
_entity.id
_entity.type
_entity.pdbx_description
1 polymer ?
#
loop_
_entity_poly.entity_id
_entity_poly.type
_entity_poly.pdbx_seq_one_letter_code
_entity_poly.pdbx_strand_id
1 'polypeptide(L)'
;KVDYQQGLSNSAVLCLFQDNVGLMWFGTYDGVNCWDGKTMEVFRSDFSESKTLSNNVIHSISQADNSCLWISTHLGVNRFSQKARQVVANYDFSGDYYVHSNNQGNTWILTGDGIYYYNTHHQRFIRVQTSVLPVDSMERRAFVTDDGGLWVFPPSTGQILNYSLNRFDTDSLSVKLSISTNKFHSKAIEDIFYQNGIFCFVDCDRDLYMYDIS
;
A
#
# COMPACT_ATOMS: atom_id res chain seq x y z
N LYS A 1 7.97 10.72 23.09
CA LYS A 1 8.50 9.41 22.73
C LYS A 1 7.41 8.37 22.99
N VAL A 2 7.13 7.52 22.02
CA VAL A 2 6.20 6.40 22.17
C VAL A 2 7.04 5.12 22.26
N ASP A 3 6.89 4.37 23.35
CA ASP A 3 7.62 3.12 23.59
C ASP A 3 6.77 2.12 24.42
N TYR A 4 7.38 1.11 25.01
CA TYR A 4 6.70 0.11 25.85
C TYR A 4 5.94 0.70 27.04
N GLN A 5 6.35 1.85 27.56
CA GLN A 5 5.66 2.49 28.68
C GLN A 5 4.29 3.01 28.30
N GLN A 6 4.11 3.33 27.01
CA GLN A 6 2.81 3.70 26.44
C GLN A 6 2.03 2.50 25.90
N GLY A 7 2.54 1.29 26.00
CA GLY A 7 1.87 0.06 25.60
C GLY A 7 2.18 -0.42 24.18
N LEU A 8 3.25 0.09 23.55
CA LEU A 8 3.66 -0.39 22.21
C LEU A 8 4.01 -1.89 22.27
N SER A 9 3.44 -2.69 21.38
CA SER A 9 3.56 -4.14 21.38
C SER A 9 4.96 -4.65 21.08
N ASN A 10 5.72 -3.91 20.27
CA ASN A 10 7.10 -4.23 19.90
C ASN A 10 7.87 -2.95 19.57
N SER A 11 9.15 -2.87 19.96
CA SER A 11 10.00 -1.70 19.71
C SER A 11 10.43 -1.53 18.26
N ALA A 12 10.38 -2.60 17.46
CA ALA A 12 10.65 -2.54 16.03
C ALA A 12 9.39 -2.14 15.27
N VAL A 13 9.24 -0.85 15.05
CA VAL A 13 8.17 -0.26 14.22
C VAL A 13 8.58 -0.34 12.76
N LEU A 14 7.79 -1.05 11.96
CA LEU A 14 8.05 -1.29 10.54
C LEU A 14 7.37 -0.25 9.64
N CYS A 15 6.20 0.24 10.06
CA CYS A 15 5.47 1.28 9.33
C CYS A 15 4.65 2.17 10.28
N LEU A 16 4.35 3.38 9.79
CA LEU A 16 3.57 4.40 10.48
C LEU A 16 2.47 4.90 9.54
N PHE A 17 1.30 5.13 10.08
CA PHE A 17 0.20 5.71 9.33
C PHE A 17 -0.66 6.60 10.25
N GLN A 18 -1.07 7.76 9.77
CA GLN A 18 -2.09 8.58 10.42
C GLN A 18 -3.38 8.48 9.61
N ASP A 19 -4.45 8.03 10.26
CA ASP A 19 -5.74 7.89 9.60
C ASP A 19 -6.49 9.22 9.45
N ASN A 20 -7.62 9.18 8.74
CA ASN A 20 -8.45 10.35 8.43
C ASN A 20 -9.12 11.01 9.64
N VAL A 21 -9.09 10.36 10.82
CA VAL A 21 -9.59 10.93 12.08
C VAL A 21 -8.47 11.35 13.03
N GLY A 22 -7.21 11.21 12.60
CA GLY A 22 -6.03 11.68 13.31
C GLY A 22 -5.40 10.67 14.26
N LEU A 23 -5.89 9.42 14.32
CA LEU A 23 -5.26 8.36 15.10
C LEU A 23 -3.95 7.91 14.45
N MET A 24 -2.95 7.63 15.29
CA MET A 24 -1.67 7.11 14.82
C MET A 24 -1.63 5.60 14.91
N TRP A 25 -1.27 4.97 13.80
CA TRP A 25 -1.16 3.53 13.67
C TRP A 25 0.31 3.13 13.50
N PHE A 26 0.74 2.11 14.25
CA PHE A 26 2.11 1.59 14.24
C PHE A 26 2.07 0.12 13.88
N GLY A 27 2.59 -0.24 12.73
CA GLY A 27 2.81 -1.63 12.35
C GLY A 27 4.14 -2.13 12.90
N THR A 28 4.13 -3.28 13.58
CA THR A 28 5.31 -3.85 14.23
C THR A 28 5.50 -5.32 13.84
N TYR A 29 6.51 -5.98 14.41
CA TYR A 29 6.63 -7.45 14.35
C TYR A 29 5.61 -8.20 15.23
N ASP A 30 4.87 -7.49 16.10
CA ASP A 30 3.92 -8.09 17.05
C ASP A 30 2.55 -7.39 17.00
N GLY A 31 2.04 -7.21 15.79
CA GLY A 31 0.70 -6.67 15.54
C GLY A 31 0.67 -5.18 15.22
N VAL A 32 -0.55 -4.66 15.13
CA VAL A 32 -0.86 -3.26 14.87
C VAL A 32 -1.23 -2.57 16.16
N ASN A 33 -0.69 -1.38 16.36
CA ASN A 33 -0.93 -0.55 17.52
C ASN A 33 -1.63 0.73 17.08
N CYS A 34 -2.70 1.11 17.75
CA CYS A 34 -3.43 2.34 17.52
C CYS A 34 -3.30 3.27 18.73
N TRP A 35 -2.85 4.48 18.49
CA TRP A 35 -2.60 5.50 19.50
C TRP A 35 -3.51 6.71 19.31
N ASP A 36 -4.26 7.07 20.35
CA ASP A 36 -5.18 8.22 20.37
C ASP A 36 -4.57 9.49 21.03
N GLY A 37 -3.30 9.44 21.37
CA GLY A 37 -2.61 10.49 22.13
C GLY A 37 -2.51 10.21 23.64
N LYS A 38 -3.23 9.21 24.14
CA LYS A 38 -3.27 8.84 25.57
C LYS A 38 -3.13 7.34 25.82
N THR A 39 -3.84 6.54 25.04
CA THR A 39 -3.92 5.08 25.19
C THR A 39 -3.49 4.36 23.94
N MET A 40 -2.86 3.20 24.15
CA MET A 40 -2.46 2.31 23.07
C MET A 40 -3.39 1.10 23.05
N GLU A 41 -4.01 0.84 21.91
CA GLU A 41 -4.77 -0.38 21.66
C GLU A 41 -3.98 -1.27 20.69
N VAL A 42 -3.88 -2.57 20.99
CA VAL A 42 -3.07 -3.51 20.20
C VAL A 42 -3.96 -4.58 19.58
N PHE A 43 -3.78 -4.79 18.27
CA PHE A 43 -4.47 -5.81 17.49
C PHE A 43 -3.48 -6.86 17.01
N ARG A 44 -3.80 -8.12 17.24
CA ARG A 44 -2.96 -9.28 16.88
C ARG A 44 -3.75 -10.32 16.12
N SER A 45 -3.04 -11.22 15.51
CA SER A 45 -3.57 -12.45 14.96
C SER A 45 -3.95 -13.40 16.10
N ASP A 46 -5.14 -13.97 16.00
CA ASP A 46 -5.58 -15.09 16.82
C ASP A 46 -6.22 -16.15 15.92
N PHE A 47 -5.58 -17.29 15.78
CA PHE A 47 -6.06 -18.37 14.91
C PHE A 47 -7.37 -19.01 15.39
N SER A 48 -7.77 -18.77 16.63
CA SER A 48 -9.07 -19.22 17.17
C SER A 48 -10.23 -18.29 16.82
N GLU A 49 -9.94 -17.07 16.33
CA GLU A 49 -10.93 -16.04 16.01
C GLU A 49 -10.88 -15.58 14.57
N SER A 50 -12.04 -15.48 13.91
CA SER A 50 -12.14 -15.20 12.46
C SER A 50 -12.00 -13.73 12.05
N LYS A 51 -11.94 -12.80 13.03
CA LYS A 51 -11.97 -11.35 12.78
C LYS A 51 -10.69 -10.64 13.25
N THR A 52 -9.61 -11.38 13.30
CA THR A 52 -8.30 -10.92 13.71
C THR A 52 -7.36 -10.79 12.50
N LEU A 53 -6.18 -10.24 12.71
CA LEU A 53 -5.17 -10.12 11.67
C LEU A 53 -4.73 -11.50 11.15
N SER A 54 -4.40 -11.59 9.87
CA SER A 54 -3.88 -12.82 9.28
C SER A 54 -2.48 -13.19 9.79
N ASN A 55 -1.69 -12.20 10.25
CA ASN A 55 -0.37 -12.41 10.86
C ASN A 55 0.03 -11.18 11.70
N ASN A 56 0.98 -11.37 12.63
CA ASN A 56 1.47 -10.29 13.50
C ASN A 56 2.58 -9.43 12.89
N VAL A 57 3.24 -9.89 11.84
CA VAL A 57 4.28 -9.11 11.15
C VAL A 57 3.62 -8.17 10.16
N ILE A 58 3.66 -6.87 10.45
CA ILE A 58 2.96 -5.84 9.67
C ILE A 58 3.92 -5.18 8.69
N HIS A 59 3.59 -5.22 7.40
CA HIS A 59 4.41 -4.62 6.36
C HIS A 59 4.00 -3.18 6.05
N SER A 60 2.71 -2.91 5.91
CA SER A 60 2.21 -1.57 5.63
C SER A 60 0.80 -1.34 6.18
N ILE A 61 0.46 -0.07 6.38
CA ILE A 61 -0.87 0.38 6.76
C ILE A 61 -1.22 1.55 5.86
N SER A 62 -2.43 1.54 5.28
CA SER A 62 -2.94 2.64 4.45
C SER A 62 -4.46 2.76 4.54
N GLN A 63 -5.02 3.88 4.09
CA GLN A 63 -6.46 4.07 4.05
C GLN A 63 -7.06 3.21 2.93
N ALA A 64 -8.10 2.43 3.24
CA ALA A 64 -8.86 1.66 2.26
C ALA A 64 -10.07 2.47 1.74
N ASP A 65 -10.77 3.12 2.66
CA ASP A 65 -11.89 4.01 2.43
C ASP A 65 -12.14 4.87 3.69
N ASN A 66 -13.23 5.61 3.76
CA ASN A 66 -13.53 6.49 4.90
C ASN A 66 -13.70 5.75 6.24
N SER A 67 -13.82 4.43 6.26
CA SER A 67 -14.16 3.63 7.45
C SER A 67 -13.21 2.46 7.70
N CYS A 68 -12.36 2.12 6.74
CA CYS A 68 -11.49 0.95 6.79
C CYS A 68 -10.05 1.29 6.43
N LEU A 69 -9.14 0.51 7.00
CA LEU A 69 -7.72 0.49 6.67
C LEU A 69 -7.36 -0.78 5.91
N TRP A 70 -6.38 -0.68 5.04
CA TRP A 70 -5.60 -1.81 4.57
C TRP A 70 -4.44 -2.05 5.52
N ILE A 71 -4.33 -3.27 6.02
CA ILE A 71 -3.20 -3.72 6.84
C ILE A 71 -2.59 -4.92 6.13
N SER A 72 -1.43 -4.72 5.54
CA SER A 72 -0.68 -5.81 4.91
C SER A 72 0.22 -6.48 5.94
N THR A 73 0.22 -7.82 5.93
CA THR A 73 0.98 -8.65 6.86
C THR A 73 1.88 -9.61 6.09
N HIS A 74 2.58 -10.49 6.78
CA HIS A 74 3.35 -11.55 6.12
C HIS A 74 2.47 -12.61 5.41
N LEU A 75 1.20 -12.75 5.77
CA LEU A 75 0.30 -13.79 5.25
C LEU A 75 -0.93 -13.25 4.50
N GLY A 76 -0.93 -11.98 4.10
CA GLY A 76 -2.02 -11.41 3.30
C GLY A 76 -2.45 -10.03 3.73
N VAL A 77 -3.44 -9.50 3.04
CA VAL A 77 -3.97 -8.16 3.23
C VAL A 77 -5.29 -8.21 3.98
N ASN A 78 -5.37 -7.46 5.07
CA ASN A 78 -6.55 -7.38 5.91
C ASN A 78 -7.26 -6.06 5.66
N ARG A 79 -8.57 -6.10 5.49
CA ARG A 79 -9.43 -4.92 5.55
C ARG A 79 -9.93 -4.77 6.98
N PHE A 80 -9.45 -3.74 7.67
CA PHE A 80 -9.73 -3.50 9.08
C PHE A 80 -10.72 -2.36 9.24
N SER A 81 -11.83 -2.61 9.94
CA SER A 81 -12.82 -1.58 10.26
C SER A 81 -12.36 -0.74 11.45
N GLN A 82 -12.17 0.55 11.23
CA GLN A 82 -11.79 1.50 12.29
C GLN A 82 -12.90 1.63 13.34
N LYS A 83 -14.18 1.58 12.93
CA LYS A 83 -15.33 1.67 13.85
C LYS A 83 -15.55 0.39 14.64
N ALA A 84 -15.53 -0.77 13.98
CA ALA A 84 -15.76 -2.06 14.64
C ALA A 84 -14.51 -2.59 15.37
N ARG A 85 -13.34 -1.98 15.16
CA ARG A 85 -12.05 -2.35 15.77
C ARG A 85 -11.67 -3.81 15.51
N GLN A 86 -11.94 -4.29 14.29
CA GLN A 86 -11.71 -5.69 13.91
C GLN A 86 -11.50 -5.81 12.40
N VAL A 87 -10.92 -6.93 11.98
CA VAL A 87 -10.84 -7.31 10.57
C VAL A 87 -12.23 -7.67 10.05
N VAL A 88 -12.57 -7.16 8.87
CA VAL A 88 -13.85 -7.43 8.19
C VAL A 88 -13.69 -8.26 6.93
N ALA A 89 -12.49 -8.33 6.38
CA ALA A 89 -12.15 -9.21 5.25
C ALA A 89 -10.64 -9.48 5.24
N ASN A 90 -10.28 -10.69 4.83
CA ASN A 90 -8.91 -11.13 4.58
C ASN A 90 -8.76 -11.52 3.12
N TYR A 91 -7.61 -11.18 2.53
CA TYR A 91 -7.25 -11.50 1.16
C TYR A 91 -5.86 -12.15 1.16
N ASP A 92 -5.83 -13.41 0.74
CA ASP A 92 -4.59 -14.20 0.74
C ASP A 92 -3.73 -13.81 -0.46
N PHE A 93 -2.49 -13.46 -0.18
CA PHE A 93 -1.43 -13.29 -1.17
C PHE A 93 -0.21 -14.06 -0.72
N SER A 94 0.39 -14.81 -1.64
CA SER A 94 1.59 -15.60 -1.37
C SER A 94 2.84 -14.93 -1.93
N GLY A 95 3.96 -15.10 -1.24
CA GLY A 95 5.23 -14.50 -1.61
C GLY A 95 5.32 -13.01 -1.27
N ASP A 96 6.23 -12.32 -1.94
CA ASP A 96 6.39 -10.89 -1.77
C ASP A 96 5.28 -10.14 -2.52
N TYR A 97 4.63 -9.23 -1.83
CA TYR A 97 3.60 -8.38 -2.39
C TYR A 97 3.61 -6.99 -1.73
N TYR A 98 3.17 -5.99 -2.48
CA TYR A 98 3.19 -4.59 -2.08
C TYR A 98 1.85 -3.94 -2.33
N VAL A 99 1.31 -3.27 -1.31
CA VAL A 99 0.02 -2.59 -1.36
C VAL A 99 0.25 -1.10 -1.56
N HIS A 100 -0.32 -0.56 -2.63
CA HIS A 100 -0.30 0.86 -2.94
C HIS A 100 -1.73 1.39 -3.00
N SER A 101 -2.02 2.45 -2.27
CA SER A 101 -3.35 3.07 -2.27
C SER A 101 -3.24 4.59 -2.20
N ASN A 102 -4.28 5.26 -2.72
CA ASN A 102 -4.46 6.69 -2.53
C ASN A 102 -5.52 6.98 -1.46
N ASN A 103 -5.68 8.27 -1.11
CA ASN A 103 -6.66 8.70 -0.10
C ASN A 103 -8.12 8.54 -0.55
N GLN A 104 -8.38 8.22 -1.83
CA GLN A 104 -9.73 7.99 -2.38
C GLN A 104 -10.11 6.50 -2.38
N GLY A 105 -9.23 5.62 -1.88
CA GLY A 105 -9.49 4.19 -1.75
C GLY A 105 -9.16 3.36 -2.99
N ASN A 106 -8.55 3.96 -4.02
CA ASN A 106 -8.01 3.19 -5.13
C ASN A 106 -6.81 2.38 -4.63
N THR A 107 -6.88 1.06 -4.74
CA THR A 107 -5.88 0.17 -4.16
C THR A 107 -5.40 -0.85 -5.18
N TRP A 108 -4.10 -0.92 -5.33
CA TRP A 108 -3.38 -1.85 -6.19
C TRP A 108 -2.49 -2.76 -5.34
N ILE A 109 -2.33 -4.00 -5.77
CA ILE A 109 -1.35 -4.93 -5.22
C ILE A 109 -0.43 -5.37 -6.35
N LEU A 110 0.86 -5.23 -6.11
CA LEU A 110 1.92 -5.73 -6.97
C LEU A 110 2.47 -7.03 -6.37
N THR A 111 2.59 -8.05 -7.20
CA THR A 111 3.17 -9.35 -6.84
C THR A 111 4.16 -9.77 -7.91
N GLY A 112 4.98 -10.80 -7.64
CA GLY A 112 5.91 -11.33 -8.62
C GLY A 112 5.23 -11.94 -9.85
N ASP A 113 3.96 -12.34 -9.75
CA ASP A 113 3.20 -12.99 -10.81
C ASP A 113 2.08 -12.15 -11.41
N GLY A 114 1.79 -10.95 -10.86
CA GLY A 114 0.70 -10.13 -11.36
C GLY A 114 0.49 -8.80 -10.66
N ILE A 115 -0.44 -8.06 -11.22
CA ILE A 115 -0.97 -6.82 -10.69
C ILE A 115 -2.44 -7.04 -10.38
N TYR A 116 -2.88 -6.57 -9.21
CA TYR A 116 -4.26 -6.70 -8.77
C TYR A 116 -4.80 -5.33 -8.40
N TYR A 117 -6.08 -5.11 -8.68
CA TYR A 117 -6.81 -3.91 -8.30
C TYR A 117 -8.02 -4.28 -7.45
N TYR A 118 -8.28 -3.50 -6.39
CA TYR A 118 -9.43 -3.72 -5.53
C TYR A 118 -10.71 -3.20 -6.18
N ASN A 119 -11.61 -4.12 -6.50
CA ASN A 119 -12.93 -3.79 -7.00
C ASN A 119 -13.89 -3.59 -5.81
N THR A 120 -14.29 -2.35 -5.58
CA THR A 120 -15.18 -1.97 -4.46
C THR A 120 -16.58 -2.54 -4.58
N HIS A 121 -17.08 -2.75 -5.81
CA HIS A 121 -18.41 -3.34 -6.05
C HIS A 121 -18.45 -4.82 -5.68
N HIS A 122 -17.42 -5.58 -6.05
CA HIS A 122 -17.32 -7.01 -5.74
C HIS A 122 -16.59 -7.29 -4.43
N GLN A 123 -16.05 -6.27 -3.77
CA GLN A 123 -15.25 -6.37 -2.54
C GLN A 123 -14.12 -7.41 -2.63
N ARG A 124 -13.44 -7.47 -3.76
CA ARG A 124 -12.32 -8.40 -4.01
C ARG A 124 -11.24 -7.76 -4.86
N PHE A 125 -10.03 -8.30 -4.75
CA PHE A 125 -8.97 -8.00 -5.69
C PHE A 125 -9.17 -8.77 -6.99
N ILE A 126 -9.07 -8.08 -8.12
CA ILE A 126 -9.18 -8.65 -9.46
C ILE A 126 -7.82 -8.52 -10.12
N ARG A 127 -7.34 -9.63 -10.70
CA ARG A 127 -6.10 -9.63 -11.47
C ARG A 127 -6.27 -8.79 -12.72
N VAL A 128 -5.32 -7.88 -12.93
CA VAL A 128 -5.31 -7.00 -14.08
C VAL A 128 -4.68 -7.70 -15.27
N GLN A 129 -5.32 -7.63 -16.43
CA GLN A 129 -4.74 -8.10 -17.67
C GLN A 129 -3.79 -7.05 -18.22
N THR A 130 -2.50 -7.36 -18.26
CA THR A 130 -1.46 -6.50 -18.80
C THR A 130 -0.41 -7.32 -19.54
N SER A 131 0.15 -6.76 -20.60
CA SER A 131 1.24 -7.37 -21.36
C SER A 131 2.62 -7.18 -20.72
N VAL A 132 2.73 -6.29 -19.76
CA VAL A 132 3.98 -5.97 -19.05
C VAL A 132 3.72 -6.05 -17.57
N LEU A 133 4.45 -6.92 -16.90
CA LEU A 133 4.54 -6.95 -15.45
C LEU A 133 5.79 -6.17 -15.04
N PRO A 134 5.72 -5.37 -13.98
CA PRO A 134 6.91 -4.79 -13.41
C PRO A 134 7.77 -5.95 -12.86
N VAL A 135 8.97 -6.12 -13.39
CA VAL A 135 9.92 -7.14 -12.95
C VAL A 135 10.89 -6.47 -11.99
N ASP A 136 11.21 -7.11 -10.89
CA ASP A 136 12.18 -6.74 -9.84
C ASP A 136 11.73 -5.69 -8.78
N SER A 137 11.88 -6.08 -7.53
CA SER A 137 11.83 -5.30 -6.26
C SER A 137 11.02 -3.98 -6.30
N MET A 138 9.68 -4.10 -6.31
CA MET A 138 8.77 -2.97 -6.54
C MET A 138 8.33 -2.25 -5.26
N GLU A 139 8.96 -2.58 -4.16
CA GLU A 139 8.49 -2.27 -2.81
C GLU A 139 8.25 -0.79 -2.54
N ARG A 140 9.11 0.07 -3.05
CA ARG A 140 9.13 1.50 -2.70
C ARG A 140 9.07 2.43 -3.89
N ARG A 141 8.84 1.91 -5.08
CA ARG A 141 8.96 2.67 -6.32
C ARG A 141 7.66 2.67 -7.12
N ALA A 142 6.56 2.75 -6.39
CA ALA A 142 5.24 2.89 -6.98
C ALA A 142 4.36 3.80 -6.11
N PHE A 143 3.43 4.49 -6.75
CA PHE A 143 2.38 5.25 -6.07
C PHE A 143 1.09 5.23 -6.89
N VAL A 144 -0.01 5.61 -6.24
CA VAL A 144 -1.33 5.73 -6.86
C VAL A 144 -1.69 7.20 -6.92
N THR A 145 -1.99 7.68 -8.13
CA THR A 145 -2.41 9.07 -8.38
C THR A 145 -3.86 9.29 -7.93
N ASP A 146 -4.28 10.55 -7.85
CA ASP A 146 -5.62 10.94 -7.40
C ASP A 146 -6.72 10.40 -8.34
N ASP A 147 -6.44 10.25 -9.63
CA ASP A 147 -7.33 9.61 -10.60
C ASP A 147 -7.37 8.07 -10.52
N GLY A 148 -6.59 7.48 -9.60
CA GLY A 148 -6.53 6.04 -9.36
C GLY A 148 -5.53 5.29 -10.23
N GLY A 149 -4.74 5.96 -11.03
CA GLY A 149 -3.67 5.36 -11.84
C GLY A 149 -2.51 4.87 -10.98
N LEU A 150 -1.93 3.73 -11.33
CA LEU A 150 -0.72 3.19 -10.70
C LEU A 150 0.51 3.56 -11.52
N TRP A 151 1.45 4.24 -10.89
CA TRP A 151 2.76 4.57 -11.45
C TRP A 151 3.82 3.70 -10.81
N VAL A 152 4.62 3.01 -11.64
CA VAL A 152 5.69 2.12 -11.19
C VAL A 152 6.99 2.51 -11.86
N PHE A 153 8.07 2.52 -11.10
CA PHE A 153 9.42 2.90 -11.51
C PHE A 153 10.38 1.72 -11.34
N PRO A 154 10.39 0.77 -12.27
CA PRO A 154 11.28 -0.38 -12.17
C PRO A 154 12.74 0.05 -12.18
N PRO A 155 13.58 -0.40 -11.24
CA PRO A 155 14.96 0.08 -11.11
C PRO A 155 15.85 -0.29 -12.28
N SER A 156 15.57 -1.41 -12.93
CA SER A 156 16.43 -1.99 -13.96
C SER A 156 16.21 -1.44 -15.38
N THR A 157 15.07 -0.76 -15.63
CA THR A 157 14.68 -0.45 -17.01
C THR A 157 14.78 1.01 -17.39
N GLY A 158 14.91 1.94 -16.42
CA GLY A 158 14.81 3.38 -16.67
C GLY A 158 13.47 3.79 -17.32
N GLN A 159 12.46 2.94 -17.21
CA GLN A 159 11.11 3.16 -17.73
C GLN A 159 10.17 3.57 -16.59
N ILE A 160 9.15 4.32 -16.93
CA ILE A 160 8.03 4.61 -16.04
C ILE A 160 6.83 3.89 -16.62
N LEU A 161 6.22 3.02 -15.80
CA LEU A 161 5.02 2.28 -16.17
C LEU A 161 3.82 2.97 -15.52
N ASN A 162 2.88 3.46 -16.31
CA ASN A 162 1.63 4.02 -15.83
C ASN A 162 0.48 3.12 -16.25
N TYR A 163 -0.20 2.53 -15.27
CA TYR A 163 -1.37 1.70 -15.44
C TYR A 163 -2.61 2.51 -15.08
N SER A 164 -3.37 2.95 -16.08
CA SER A 164 -4.67 3.58 -15.88
C SER A 164 -5.79 2.59 -16.16
N LEU A 165 -6.83 2.62 -15.33
CA LEU A 165 -7.99 1.75 -15.51
C LEU A 165 -8.76 2.14 -16.77
N ASN A 166 -8.90 1.20 -17.71
CA ASN A 166 -9.91 1.26 -18.73
C ASN A 166 -11.24 0.72 -18.16
N ARG A 167 -12.37 1.17 -18.69
CA ARG A 167 -13.73 0.84 -18.24
C ARG A 167 -13.87 -0.59 -17.74
N PHE A 168 -14.55 -0.71 -16.61
CA PHE A 168 -14.96 -1.96 -15.97
C PHE A 168 -15.87 -2.75 -16.88
N ASP A 169 -15.42 -3.91 -17.33
CA ASP A 169 -16.30 -5.04 -17.56
C ASP A 169 -16.37 -5.87 -16.28
N THR A 170 -17.49 -6.49 -15.97
CA THR A 170 -17.82 -6.97 -14.61
C THR A 170 -16.86 -8.01 -14.04
N ASP A 171 -16.05 -8.67 -14.86
CA ASP A 171 -15.16 -9.75 -14.43
C ASP A 171 -13.70 -9.64 -14.92
N SER A 172 -13.38 -8.69 -15.77
CA SER A 172 -12.01 -8.44 -16.23
C SER A 172 -11.66 -6.96 -16.19
N LEU A 173 -10.55 -6.63 -15.54
CA LEU A 173 -9.99 -5.29 -15.56
C LEU A 173 -8.91 -5.22 -16.63
N SER A 174 -9.18 -4.47 -17.68
CA SER A 174 -8.13 -4.08 -18.62
C SER A 174 -7.54 -2.73 -18.19
N VAL A 175 -6.24 -2.61 -18.30
CA VAL A 175 -5.55 -1.35 -18.08
C VAL A 175 -4.96 -0.83 -19.38
N LYS A 176 -4.97 0.48 -19.53
CA LYS A 176 -4.13 1.14 -20.51
C LYS A 176 -2.75 1.29 -19.88
N LEU A 177 -1.76 0.64 -20.45
CA LEU A 177 -0.37 0.82 -20.09
C LEU A 177 0.24 1.92 -20.95
N SER A 178 0.77 2.95 -20.32
CA SER A 178 1.65 3.93 -20.97
C SER A 178 3.06 3.69 -20.48
N ILE A 179 4.00 3.50 -21.41
CA ILE A 179 5.42 3.33 -21.10
C ILE A 179 6.12 4.60 -21.53
N SER A 180 6.78 5.26 -20.63
CA SER A 180 7.66 6.39 -20.94
C SER A 180 9.07 6.09 -20.47
N THR A 181 10.05 6.62 -21.21
CA THR A 181 11.43 6.63 -20.70
C THR A 181 11.51 7.61 -19.53
N ASN A 182 12.25 7.23 -18.50
CA ASN A 182 12.52 8.14 -17.39
C ASN A 182 13.33 9.34 -17.91
N LYS A 183 12.62 10.37 -18.36
CA LYS A 183 13.23 11.63 -18.80
C LYS A 183 13.70 12.47 -17.61
N PHE A 184 13.29 12.09 -16.42
CA PHE A 184 13.52 12.89 -15.23
C PHE A 184 14.91 12.61 -14.67
N HIS A 185 15.42 11.39 -14.82
CA HIS A 185 16.73 11.07 -14.27
C HIS A 185 17.36 9.80 -14.85
N SER A 186 18.68 9.80 -15.00
CA SER A 186 19.47 8.64 -15.48
C SER A 186 19.93 7.72 -14.33
N LYS A 187 19.72 8.13 -13.07
CA LYS A 187 20.18 7.40 -11.88
C LYS A 187 19.05 6.57 -11.25
N ALA A 188 19.43 5.56 -10.49
CA ALA A 188 18.45 4.73 -9.78
C ALA A 188 17.69 5.53 -8.73
N ILE A 189 16.36 5.39 -8.73
CA ILE A 189 15.48 6.00 -7.73
C ILE A 189 15.47 5.08 -6.49
N GLU A 190 15.74 5.64 -5.31
CA GLU A 190 15.73 4.91 -4.04
C GLU A 190 14.37 4.92 -3.37
N ASP A 191 13.71 6.08 -3.35
CA ASP A 191 12.42 6.22 -2.69
C ASP A 191 11.53 7.23 -3.41
N ILE A 192 10.21 7.07 -3.30
CA ILE A 192 9.20 7.87 -4.00
C ILE A 192 8.11 8.29 -3.03
N PHE A 193 7.67 9.53 -3.17
CA PHE A 193 6.52 10.06 -2.48
C PHE A 193 5.62 10.82 -3.45
N TYR A 194 4.30 10.60 -3.34
CA TYR A 194 3.30 11.32 -4.12
C TYR A 194 2.22 11.87 -3.19
N GLN A 195 1.88 13.13 -3.37
CA GLN A 195 0.75 13.76 -2.69
C GLN A 195 0.22 14.95 -3.51
N ASN A 196 -1.10 14.98 -3.75
CA ASN A 196 -1.83 16.11 -4.34
C ASN A 196 -1.21 16.61 -5.66
N GLY A 197 -0.91 15.70 -6.60
CA GLY A 197 -0.30 16.07 -7.88
C GLY A 197 1.20 16.31 -7.85
N ILE A 198 1.82 16.37 -6.67
CA ILE A 198 3.26 16.54 -6.52
C ILE A 198 3.92 15.16 -6.34
N PHE A 199 4.85 14.87 -7.21
CA PHE A 199 5.69 13.69 -7.19
C PHE A 199 7.10 14.07 -6.77
N CYS A 200 7.59 13.43 -5.72
CA CYS A 200 8.96 13.59 -5.22
C CYS A 200 9.69 12.26 -5.26
N PHE A 201 10.96 12.27 -5.59
CA PHE A 201 11.81 11.10 -5.44
C PHE A 201 13.21 11.45 -4.96
N VAL A 202 13.86 10.48 -4.35
CA VAL A 202 15.26 10.54 -3.93
C VAL A 202 16.05 9.55 -4.78
N ASP A 203 17.18 9.99 -5.35
CA ASP A 203 18.07 9.12 -6.12
C ASP A 203 19.15 8.46 -5.24
N CYS A 204 19.95 7.60 -5.86
CA CYS A 204 21.05 6.90 -5.19
C CYS A 204 22.16 7.82 -4.63
N ASP A 205 22.24 9.07 -5.09
CA ASP A 205 23.16 10.10 -4.55
C ASP A 205 22.50 10.91 -3.41
N ARG A 206 21.24 10.59 -3.07
CA ARG A 206 20.40 11.27 -2.07
C ARG A 206 19.95 12.69 -2.47
N ASP A 207 19.96 12.97 -3.77
CA ASP A 207 19.39 14.20 -4.31
C ASP A 207 17.85 14.08 -4.34
N LEU A 208 17.17 15.13 -3.89
CA LEU A 208 15.70 15.20 -3.88
C LEU A 208 15.20 15.97 -5.11
N TYR A 209 14.28 15.35 -5.82
CA TYR A 209 13.62 15.92 -7.00
C TYR A 209 12.13 16.05 -6.76
N MET A 210 11.52 17.12 -7.28
CA MET A 210 10.09 17.39 -7.17
C MET A 210 9.53 17.75 -8.54
N TYR A 211 8.40 17.14 -8.89
CA TYR A 211 7.66 17.39 -10.13
C TYR A 211 6.18 17.58 -9.85
N ASP A 212 5.59 18.54 -10.53
CA ASP A 212 4.14 18.70 -10.61
C ASP A 212 3.64 17.91 -11.83
N ILE A 213 2.73 16.96 -11.59
CA ILE A 213 2.11 16.13 -12.61
C ILE A 213 0.58 16.32 -12.67
N SER A 214 0.07 17.38 -12.01
CA SER A 214 -1.36 17.74 -12.01
C SER A 214 -1.85 18.22 -13.39
#